data_7dfec5fd8ccb7ff90a694ab8604933a0
#
_entry.id   7dfec5fd8ccb7ff90a694ab8604933a0
#
_cell.length_a   1.000
_cell.length_b   1.000
_cell.length_c   1.000
_cell.angle_alpha   90.00
_cell.angle_beta   90.00
_cell.angle_gamma   90.00
#
_symmetry.space_group_name_H-M   'P 1'
#
loop_
_entity.id
_entity.type
_entity.pdbx_description
1 polymer ?
#
loop_
_entity_poly.entity_id
_entity_poly.type
_entity_poly.pdbx_seq_one_letter_code
_entity_poly.pdbx_strand_id
1 'polypeptide(L)'
;MKYSANSVWENKDEYDVVIVGAGHAGCEAALACARMGFQTLMFTVSVDSIALMPCNPNIGGSSKGHLVKEVDALGGEMGKVIDRTFIQSKMLNSSKGPAVHSLRAQADKANYSKTMRKVLEDQENLEIKQMEVTEILAEDGADGKKIITGVRTYSGATYRCRAVVLCTGTYLKARCIYGDVSMQTGPNGLQPANYLTDSLKELGIEMYRFKTGTPARIDKRSIDFSKMEEQKGDERIVPFSFTTDPEDIQIDQVSCWLTYTNEKTHEIIRENLDRSPLFSGMIEGTGPRYCPSIEDKVVKFADKNRHQVFIEPEGLDTNEMYVGGMSSSLPEDVQYAMYRSVPGLEHAKIVRNAYAIEYDCIDARQLKSTLEFKNVEGLFSGGQFNGSSGYEEAAAQGLVAGINAARKLQGKEGIIIDRSEGYIGVLIDDLVTKESHEPYRMMTSRAEYRLLLRQDNADLRLTKIGYEVGLIKEERYQNLLKKEEQIQKEIERVESVHVGTTKEVQELLESCGSTPLVSGASLADLIRRPELSYEILASVDKMRPELKYDVAEQVNINIKYEGYIKRQKKQVEQFKKLEKKRIPADINYEEVQSLRLEAKQKLSQIRPASIGQASRISGVSPADISVLLVYLESR
;
A
#
# COMPACT_ATOMS: atom_id res chain seq x y z
N MET A 1 23.32 19.15 -14.02
CA MET A 1 23.00 20.54 -14.40
C MET A 1 24.16 21.45 -13.98
N LYS A 2 24.61 22.40 -14.80
CA LYS A 2 25.68 23.34 -14.40
C LYS A 2 25.04 24.67 -14.04
N TYR A 3 25.14 25.05 -12.77
CA TYR A 3 24.70 26.36 -12.28
C TYR A 3 25.81 27.41 -12.49
N SER A 4 25.41 28.65 -12.74
CA SER A 4 26.37 29.75 -12.68
C SER A 4 26.73 30.02 -11.21
N ALA A 5 27.91 30.55 -10.95
CA ALA A 5 28.33 30.89 -9.59
C ALA A 5 27.35 31.80 -8.85
N ASN A 6 26.64 32.67 -9.60
CA ASN A 6 25.65 33.61 -9.06
C ASN A 6 24.27 33.00 -8.81
N SER A 7 23.99 31.77 -9.29
CA SER A 7 22.72 31.08 -9.07
C SER A 7 22.75 30.07 -7.92
N VAL A 8 23.95 29.80 -7.38
CA VAL A 8 24.11 28.91 -6.23
C VAL A 8 24.11 29.72 -4.95
N TRP A 9 23.16 29.45 -4.08
CA TRP A 9 23.09 30.05 -2.74
C TRP A 9 22.64 29.01 -1.72
N GLU A 10 22.96 29.24 -0.46
CA GLU A 10 22.62 28.38 0.65
C GLU A 10 21.48 29.01 1.46
N ASN A 11 20.40 28.23 1.67
CA ASN A 11 19.36 28.61 2.62
C ASN A 11 19.95 28.52 4.05
N LYS A 12 19.64 29.51 4.87
CA LYS A 12 20.14 29.61 6.24
C LYS A 12 19.24 28.95 7.28
N ASP A 13 18.04 28.52 6.86
CA ASP A 13 17.13 27.78 7.73
C ASP A 13 17.68 26.36 7.96
N GLU A 14 17.55 25.88 9.17
CA GLU A 14 18.05 24.55 9.56
C GLU A 14 16.91 23.53 9.46
N TYR A 15 17.12 22.51 8.67
CA TYR A 15 16.20 21.37 8.55
C TYR A 15 16.90 20.08 9.00
N ASP A 16 16.13 19.24 9.67
CA ASP A 16 16.60 17.90 10.04
C ASP A 16 16.41 16.91 8.90
N VAL A 17 15.22 16.94 8.28
CA VAL A 17 14.80 15.99 7.24
C VAL A 17 14.24 16.74 6.04
N VAL A 18 14.65 16.31 4.85
CA VAL A 18 14.04 16.73 3.58
C VAL A 18 13.28 15.58 2.96
N ILE A 19 12.03 15.83 2.58
CA ILE A 19 11.17 14.90 1.84
C ILE A 19 11.08 15.35 0.38
N VAL A 20 11.41 14.47 -0.55
CA VAL A 20 11.39 14.79 -1.99
C VAL A 20 10.18 14.12 -2.65
N GLY A 21 9.15 14.90 -2.90
CA GLY A 21 7.87 14.45 -3.46
C GLY A 21 6.74 14.46 -2.43
N ALA A 22 5.56 14.93 -2.84
CA ALA A 22 4.36 15.07 -2.01
C ALA A 22 3.20 14.16 -2.47
N GLY A 23 3.52 12.98 -3.01
CA GLY A 23 2.58 11.89 -3.20
C GLY A 23 2.25 11.19 -1.87
N HIS A 24 1.51 10.08 -1.92
CA HIS A 24 1.07 9.38 -0.70
C HIS A 24 2.24 8.97 0.21
N ALA A 25 3.38 8.55 -0.34
CA ALA A 25 4.57 8.22 0.44
C ALA A 25 5.17 9.47 1.10
N GLY A 26 5.30 10.57 0.36
CA GLY A 26 5.86 11.81 0.88
C GLY A 26 5.01 12.45 1.97
N CYS A 27 3.68 12.41 1.83
CA CYS A 27 2.76 12.91 2.85
C CYS A 27 2.94 12.16 4.18
N GLU A 28 2.95 10.83 4.15
CA GLU A 28 3.12 10.02 5.36
C GLU A 28 4.53 10.18 5.97
N ALA A 29 5.58 10.24 5.15
CA ALA A 29 6.95 10.46 5.62
C ALA A 29 7.12 11.84 6.28
N ALA A 30 6.57 12.89 5.67
CA ALA A 30 6.65 14.26 6.19
C ALA A 30 5.92 14.39 7.52
N LEU A 31 4.69 13.86 7.61
CA LEU A 31 3.89 13.87 8.84
C LEU A 31 4.59 13.07 9.95
N ALA A 32 5.18 11.91 9.63
CA ALA A 32 5.91 11.11 10.61
C ALA A 32 7.10 11.88 11.19
N CYS A 33 7.96 12.45 10.35
CA CYS A 33 9.12 13.21 10.80
C CYS A 33 8.73 14.44 11.64
N ALA A 34 7.77 15.23 11.16
CA ALA A 34 7.32 16.43 11.85
C ALA A 34 6.66 16.13 13.20
N ARG A 35 5.80 15.11 13.27
CA ARG A 35 5.13 14.66 14.50
C ARG A 35 6.09 14.06 15.52
N MET A 36 7.22 13.50 15.06
CA MET A 36 8.32 13.04 15.94
C MET A 36 9.27 14.18 16.36
N GLY A 37 8.94 15.44 16.05
CA GLY A 37 9.61 16.65 16.53
C GLY A 37 10.78 17.14 15.68
N PHE A 38 10.92 16.69 14.42
CA PHE A 38 12.00 17.10 13.53
C PHE A 38 11.56 18.20 12.55
N GLN A 39 12.42 19.22 12.38
CA GLN A 39 12.20 20.26 11.37
C GLN A 39 12.27 19.63 9.97
N THR A 40 11.13 19.57 9.33
CA THR A 40 10.93 18.84 8.07
C THR A 40 10.58 19.79 6.93
N LEU A 41 11.30 19.67 5.83
CA LEU A 41 11.00 20.40 4.59
C LEU A 41 10.55 19.43 3.51
N MET A 42 9.35 19.59 2.97
CA MET A 42 8.83 18.78 1.88
C MET A 42 8.84 19.54 0.56
N PHE A 43 9.51 18.98 -0.44
CA PHE A 43 9.50 19.50 -1.80
C PHE A 43 8.46 18.82 -2.68
N THR A 44 7.80 19.60 -3.53
CA THR A 44 6.90 19.10 -4.57
C THR A 44 7.05 19.90 -5.85
N VAL A 45 6.78 19.28 -7.00
CA VAL A 45 6.76 20.00 -8.30
C VAL A 45 5.52 20.89 -8.43
N SER A 46 4.45 20.57 -7.69
CA SER A 46 3.24 21.40 -7.61
C SER A 46 2.53 21.17 -6.28
N VAL A 47 2.25 22.24 -5.54
CA VAL A 47 1.47 22.19 -4.29
C VAL A 47 0.01 21.78 -4.54
N ASP A 48 -0.51 22.02 -5.75
CA ASP A 48 -1.86 21.64 -6.15
C ASP A 48 -1.99 20.13 -6.49
N SER A 49 -0.85 19.42 -6.52
CA SER A 49 -0.81 17.96 -6.77
C SER A 49 -0.44 17.14 -5.53
N ILE A 50 -0.48 17.74 -4.34
CA ILE A 50 -0.26 16.99 -3.08
C ILE A 50 -1.29 15.88 -2.96
N ALA A 51 -0.82 14.66 -2.65
CA ALA A 51 -1.62 13.45 -2.54
C ALA A 51 -2.53 13.19 -3.75
N LEU A 52 -2.09 13.59 -4.95
CA LEU A 52 -2.84 13.38 -6.19
C LEU A 52 -3.06 11.89 -6.42
N MET A 53 -4.26 11.56 -6.89
CA MET A 53 -4.66 10.21 -7.30
C MET A 53 -4.72 10.13 -8.83
N PRO A 54 -3.60 10.01 -9.55
CA PRO A 54 -3.58 10.17 -11.01
C PRO A 54 -4.14 8.97 -11.76
N CYS A 55 -4.27 7.82 -11.12
CA CYS A 55 -4.85 6.61 -11.69
C CYS A 55 -6.30 6.43 -11.18
N ASN A 56 -6.59 5.36 -10.45
CA ASN A 56 -7.94 5.06 -9.97
C ASN A 56 -8.37 5.98 -8.80
N PRO A 57 -9.67 6.21 -8.63
CA PRO A 57 -10.22 7.02 -7.55
C PRO A 57 -10.49 6.21 -6.26
N ASN A 58 -9.71 5.16 -6.00
CA ASN A 58 -9.97 4.25 -4.89
C ASN A 58 -8.84 4.22 -3.88
N ILE A 59 -9.20 4.11 -2.60
CA ILE A 59 -8.31 3.72 -1.50
C ILE A 59 -8.80 2.39 -0.95
N GLY A 60 -7.86 1.46 -0.73
CA GLY A 60 -8.16 0.11 -0.26
C GLY A 60 -8.44 -0.89 -1.37
N GLY A 61 -9.17 -1.94 -1.03
CA GLY A 61 -9.35 -3.12 -1.88
C GLY A 61 -8.55 -4.31 -1.38
N SER A 62 -8.57 -5.41 -2.14
CA SER A 62 -7.93 -6.67 -1.72
C SER A 62 -6.46 -6.47 -1.33
N SER A 63 -6.08 -6.83 -0.12
CA SER A 63 -4.80 -6.58 0.56
C SER A 63 -4.47 -5.12 0.85
N LYS A 64 -4.99 -4.20 0.07
CA LYS A 64 -4.71 -2.77 0.19
C LYS A 64 -5.45 -2.14 1.38
N GLY A 65 -6.70 -2.55 1.63
CA GLY A 65 -7.43 -2.17 2.85
C GLY A 65 -6.66 -2.55 4.13
N HIS A 66 -5.95 -3.68 4.11
CA HIS A 66 -5.06 -4.09 5.20
C HIS A 66 -3.93 -3.07 5.42
N LEU A 67 -3.25 -2.64 4.33
CA LEU A 67 -2.19 -1.64 4.41
C LEU A 67 -2.68 -0.31 4.98
N VAL A 68 -3.85 0.17 4.53
CA VAL A 68 -4.42 1.44 5.04
C VAL A 68 -4.73 1.36 6.53
N LYS A 69 -5.32 0.25 6.98
CA LYS A 69 -5.59 -0.02 8.40
C LYS A 69 -4.30 -0.10 9.23
N GLU A 70 -3.25 -0.70 8.68
CA GLU A 70 -1.95 -0.78 9.33
C GLU A 70 -1.23 0.57 9.37
N VAL A 71 -1.32 1.37 8.30
CA VAL A 71 -0.82 2.76 8.26
C VAL A 71 -1.51 3.59 9.34
N ASP A 72 -2.84 3.50 9.46
CA ASP A 72 -3.59 4.20 10.51
C ASP A 72 -3.19 3.70 11.92
N ALA A 73 -3.06 2.38 12.10
CA ALA A 73 -2.68 1.79 13.38
C ALA A 73 -1.31 2.26 13.87
N LEU A 74 -0.38 2.57 12.97
CA LEU A 74 0.93 3.15 13.28
C LEU A 74 0.90 4.67 13.50
N GLY A 75 -0.21 5.35 13.21
CA GLY A 75 -0.34 6.79 13.35
C GLY A 75 -0.27 7.58 12.04
N GLY A 76 -0.35 6.90 10.88
CA GLY A 76 -0.44 7.54 9.57
C GLY A 76 -1.78 8.26 9.34
N GLU A 77 -1.92 8.92 8.21
CA GLU A 77 -3.01 9.87 7.93
C GLU A 77 -3.97 9.41 6.83
N MET A 78 -3.54 8.54 5.90
CA MET A 78 -4.36 8.11 4.76
C MET A 78 -5.75 7.61 5.17
N GLY A 79 -5.85 6.79 6.22
CA GLY A 79 -7.11 6.26 6.73
C GLY A 79 -8.07 7.35 7.21
N LYS A 80 -7.56 8.35 7.92
CA LYS A 80 -8.36 9.48 8.41
C LYS A 80 -8.83 10.41 7.30
N VAL A 81 -7.98 10.64 6.30
CA VAL A 81 -8.33 11.52 5.17
C VAL A 81 -9.36 10.86 4.28
N ILE A 82 -9.23 9.55 3.98
CA ILE A 82 -10.24 8.86 3.17
C ILE A 82 -11.58 8.77 3.89
N ASP A 83 -11.61 8.57 5.22
CA ASP A 83 -12.86 8.54 6.00
C ASP A 83 -13.64 9.87 5.94
N ARG A 84 -12.96 10.99 5.67
CA ARG A 84 -13.58 12.32 5.50
C ARG A 84 -13.97 12.64 4.06
N THR A 85 -13.49 11.87 3.09
CA THR A 85 -13.54 12.28 1.66
C THR A 85 -14.02 11.19 0.72
N PHE A 86 -14.39 10.01 1.25
CA PHE A 86 -14.97 8.97 0.41
C PHE A 86 -16.40 9.34 -0.02
N ILE A 87 -16.79 8.81 -1.16
CA ILE A 87 -18.13 8.97 -1.74
C ILE A 87 -18.88 7.64 -1.87
N GLN A 88 -18.19 6.52 -1.67
CA GLN A 88 -18.76 5.20 -1.53
C GLN A 88 -17.80 4.31 -0.72
N SER A 89 -18.34 3.43 0.13
CA SER A 89 -17.59 2.43 0.89
C SER A 89 -18.16 1.04 0.66
N LYS A 90 -17.28 0.04 0.53
CA LYS A 90 -17.66 -1.35 0.33
C LYS A 90 -16.65 -2.33 0.93
N MET A 91 -17.15 -3.34 1.63
CA MET A 91 -16.36 -4.47 2.10
C MET A 91 -16.28 -5.54 1.01
N LEU A 92 -15.10 -5.73 0.44
CA LEU A 92 -14.84 -6.77 -0.55
C LEU A 92 -14.61 -8.12 0.14
N ASN A 93 -14.97 -9.20 -0.56
CA ASN A 93 -14.82 -10.58 -0.10
C ASN A 93 -15.61 -10.90 1.20
N SER A 94 -16.68 -10.17 1.50
CA SER A 94 -17.51 -10.39 2.70
C SER A 94 -18.14 -11.79 2.77
N SER A 95 -18.34 -12.45 1.63
CA SER A 95 -18.80 -13.85 1.57
C SER A 95 -17.72 -14.89 1.90
N LYS A 96 -16.46 -14.47 2.09
CA LYS A 96 -15.32 -15.33 2.45
C LYS A 96 -14.98 -15.16 3.93
N GLY A 97 -14.00 -15.93 4.42
CA GLY A 97 -13.54 -15.78 5.80
C GLY A 97 -12.82 -14.44 6.07
N PRO A 98 -12.71 -14.01 7.34
CA PRO A 98 -12.23 -12.69 7.73
C PRO A 98 -10.78 -12.39 7.32
N ALA A 99 -9.99 -13.42 7.03
CA ALA A 99 -8.60 -13.28 6.56
C ALA A 99 -8.43 -12.52 5.24
N VAL A 100 -9.49 -12.37 4.46
CA VAL A 100 -9.47 -11.72 3.13
C VAL A 100 -10.52 -10.61 2.99
N HIS A 101 -11.30 -10.32 4.04
CA HIS A 101 -12.15 -9.12 4.06
C HIS A 101 -11.28 -7.90 3.78
N SER A 102 -11.71 -7.07 2.86
CA SER A 102 -10.89 -5.94 2.41
C SER A 102 -11.77 -4.72 2.16
N LEU A 103 -11.60 -3.70 2.95
CA LEU A 103 -12.33 -2.45 2.80
C LEU A 103 -11.81 -1.68 1.57
N ARG A 104 -12.75 -1.12 0.80
CA ARG A 104 -12.49 -0.25 -0.34
C ARG A 104 -13.38 0.97 -0.25
N ALA A 105 -12.79 2.14 -0.44
CA ALA A 105 -13.53 3.39 -0.56
C ALA A 105 -13.28 4.04 -1.92
N GLN A 106 -14.37 4.53 -2.52
CA GLN A 106 -14.31 5.43 -3.65
C GLN A 106 -14.05 6.84 -3.11
N ALA A 107 -12.97 7.48 -3.53
CA ALA A 107 -12.60 8.81 -3.09
C ALA A 107 -13.22 9.90 -3.98
N ASP A 108 -13.62 11.01 -3.39
CA ASP A 108 -13.60 12.30 -4.08
C ASP A 108 -12.13 12.74 -4.19
N LYS A 109 -11.53 12.59 -5.37
CA LYS A 109 -10.10 12.81 -5.57
C LYS A 109 -9.66 14.24 -5.27
N ALA A 110 -10.47 15.22 -5.65
CA ALA A 110 -10.16 16.62 -5.42
C ALA A 110 -10.23 16.96 -3.94
N ASN A 111 -11.26 16.47 -3.24
CA ASN A 111 -11.43 16.69 -1.82
C ASN A 111 -10.39 15.94 -0.99
N TYR A 112 -10.00 14.73 -1.41
CA TYR A 112 -8.91 13.98 -0.77
C TYR A 112 -7.58 14.74 -0.81
N SER A 113 -7.18 15.21 -1.99
CA SER A 113 -5.96 16.02 -2.18
C SER A 113 -6.02 17.31 -1.35
N LYS A 114 -7.13 18.06 -1.42
CA LYS A 114 -7.35 19.29 -0.65
C LYS A 114 -7.27 19.05 0.86
N THR A 115 -7.89 17.98 1.34
CA THR A 115 -7.91 17.62 2.77
C THR A 115 -6.53 17.22 3.26
N MET A 116 -5.80 16.38 2.51
CA MET A 116 -4.43 16.00 2.85
C MET A 116 -3.49 17.21 2.86
N ARG A 117 -3.60 18.08 1.84
CA ARG A 117 -2.83 19.33 1.79
C ARG A 117 -3.06 20.18 3.04
N LYS A 118 -4.31 20.34 3.47
CA LYS A 118 -4.63 21.11 4.68
C LYS A 118 -4.01 20.48 5.94
N VAL A 119 -4.04 19.15 6.06
CA VAL A 119 -3.38 18.45 7.17
C VAL A 119 -1.86 18.73 7.20
N LEU A 120 -1.21 18.75 6.03
CA LEU A 120 0.22 19.02 5.93
C LEU A 120 0.56 20.49 6.25
N GLU A 121 -0.25 21.42 5.74
CA GLU A 121 -0.06 22.87 5.96
C GLU A 121 -0.27 23.27 7.43
N ASP A 122 -1.14 22.56 8.15
CA ASP A 122 -1.41 22.79 9.58
C ASP A 122 -0.42 22.05 10.51
N GLN A 123 0.43 21.19 9.96
CA GLN A 123 1.32 20.39 10.77
C GLN A 123 2.52 21.22 11.26
N GLU A 124 2.68 21.31 12.59
CA GLU A 124 3.88 21.91 13.20
C GLU A 124 5.14 21.18 12.76
N ASN A 125 6.26 21.88 12.69
CA ASN A 125 7.58 21.40 12.26
C ASN A 125 7.63 20.92 10.79
N LEU A 126 6.66 21.30 9.97
CA LEU A 126 6.60 20.96 8.55
C LEU A 126 6.46 22.19 7.68
N GLU A 127 7.40 22.36 6.76
CA GLU A 127 7.32 23.35 5.68
C GLU A 127 7.15 22.66 4.33
N ILE A 128 6.40 23.29 3.43
CA ILE A 128 6.15 22.80 2.08
C ILE A 128 6.71 23.81 1.08
N LYS A 129 7.49 23.30 0.12
CA LYS A 129 8.07 24.17 -0.93
C LYS A 129 7.84 23.59 -2.31
N GLN A 130 7.26 24.41 -3.19
CA GLN A 130 7.14 24.07 -4.61
C GLN A 130 8.47 24.34 -5.31
N MET A 131 9.22 23.27 -5.58
CA MET A 131 10.44 23.31 -6.37
C MET A 131 10.88 21.88 -6.71
N GLU A 132 11.51 21.68 -7.88
CA GLU A 132 12.17 20.42 -8.23
C GLU A 132 13.51 20.30 -7.50
N VAL A 133 13.74 19.19 -6.80
CA VAL A 133 15.06 18.82 -6.28
C VAL A 133 15.81 18.12 -7.41
N THR A 134 17.00 18.61 -7.72
CA THR A 134 17.81 18.15 -8.85
C THR A 134 19.07 17.40 -8.45
N GLU A 135 19.49 17.54 -7.18
CA GLU A 135 20.74 16.96 -6.70
C GLU A 135 20.65 16.60 -5.21
N ILE A 136 21.18 15.45 -4.87
CA ILE A 136 21.42 15.03 -3.48
C ILE A 136 22.87 15.31 -3.13
N LEU A 137 23.09 16.05 -2.04
CA LEU A 137 24.40 16.41 -1.58
C LEU A 137 24.86 15.43 -0.51
N ALA A 138 26.07 14.89 -0.67
CA ALA A 138 26.65 13.95 0.26
C ALA A 138 28.18 14.11 0.32
N GLU A 139 28.76 13.74 1.45
CA GLU A 139 30.22 13.72 1.71
C GLU A 139 30.69 12.28 1.89
N ASP A 140 31.98 12.05 1.75
CA ASP A 140 32.61 10.76 2.00
C ASP A 140 32.71 10.50 3.52
N GLY A 141 32.10 9.42 3.99
CA GLY A 141 32.22 8.95 5.36
C GLY A 141 33.49 8.13 5.59
N ALA A 142 33.86 7.95 6.84
CA ALA A 142 35.08 7.24 7.23
C ALA A 142 35.10 5.75 6.87
N ASP A 143 33.93 5.14 6.68
CA ASP A 143 33.75 3.73 6.32
C ASP A 143 33.56 3.49 4.81
N GLY A 144 33.83 4.52 3.98
CA GLY A 144 33.66 4.47 2.53
C GLY A 144 32.23 4.63 2.03
N LYS A 145 31.27 4.87 2.93
CA LYS A 145 29.90 5.23 2.56
C LYS A 145 29.77 6.73 2.33
N LYS A 146 28.77 7.12 1.56
CA LYS A 146 28.36 8.52 1.45
C LYS A 146 27.45 8.89 2.63
N ILE A 147 27.57 10.10 3.13
CA ILE A 147 26.72 10.67 4.21
C ILE A 147 25.99 11.88 3.66
N ILE A 148 24.67 11.93 3.82
CA ILE A 148 23.83 13.03 3.36
C ILE A 148 24.17 14.33 4.08
N THR A 149 24.29 15.43 3.32
CA THR A 149 24.49 16.79 3.86
C THR A 149 23.42 17.77 3.43
N GLY A 150 22.60 17.44 2.41
CA GLY A 150 21.53 18.31 1.95
C GLY A 150 21.02 17.96 0.56
N VAL A 151 20.26 18.90 0.00
CA VAL A 151 19.74 18.82 -1.37
C VAL A 151 19.96 20.15 -2.09
N ARG A 152 20.00 20.09 -3.43
CA ARG A 152 19.98 21.27 -4.30
C ARG A 152 18.77 21.24 -5.20
N THR A 153 18.17 22.39 -5.40
CA THR A 153 16.99 22.58 -6.23
C THR A 153 17.32 23.08 -7.63
N TYR A 154 16.33 23.04 -8.52
CA TYR A 154 16.45 23.53 -9.90
C TYR A 154 16.89 24.99 -9.99
N SER A 155 16.52 25.83 -9.03
CA SER A 155 16.95 27.24 -8.95
C SER A 155 18.40 27.42 -8.47
N GLY A 156 19.11 26.35 -8.09
CA GLY A 156 20.47 26.40 -7.55
C GLY A 156 20.54 26.59 -6.03
N ALA A 157 19.40 26.67 -5.34
CA ALA A 157 19.35 26.79 -3.90
C ALA A 157 19.73 25.48 -3.22
N THR A 158 20.58 25.56 -2.20
CA THR A 158 21.01 24.44 -1.35
C THR A 158 20.28 24.50 -0.01
N TYR A 159 19.77 23.36 0.42
CA TYR A 159 19.13 23.17 1.73
C TYR A 159 19.87 22.09 2.49
N ARG A 160 20.46 22.45 3.62
CA ARG A 160 21.17 21.50 4.48
C ARG A 160 20.17 20.65 5.26
N CYS A 161 20.46 19.37 5.40
CA CYS A 161 19.71 18.46 6.24
C CYS A 161 20.57 17.24 6.61
N ARG A 162 20.12 16.48 7.59
CA ARG A 162 20.80 15.27 8.08
C ARG A 162 20.21 13.97 7.52
N ALA A 163 19.00 14.04 6.96
CA ALA A 163 18.37 12.92 6.28
C ALA A 163 17.50 13.38 5.11
N VAL A 164 17.38 12.52 4.10
CA VAL A 164 16.53 12.72 2.93
C VAL A 164 15.66 11.49 2.73
N VAL A 165 14.37 11.68 2.44
CA VAL A 165 13.44 10.62 2.05
C VAL A 165 12.97 10.86 0.62
N LEU A 166 13.31 9.95 -0.30
CA LEU A 166 12.93 10.03 -1.71
C LEU A 166 11.55 9.40 -1.93
N CYS A 167 10.59 10.20 -2.38
CA CYS A 167 9.21 9.82 -2.63
C CYS A 167 8.74 10.30 -4.01
N THR A 168 9.55 10.10 -5.05
CA THR A 168 9.38 10.70 -6.38
C THR A 168 8.26 10.11 -7.22
N GLY A 169 7.66 9.00 -6.78
CA GLY A 169 6.50 8.37 -7.44
C GLY A 169 6.80 8.01 -8.90
N THR A 170 5.96 8.50 -9.82
CA THR A 170 6.09 8.27 -11.27
C THR A 170 6.63 9.49 -12.02
N TYR A 171 7.29 10.43 -11.34
CA TYR A 171 7.71 11.70 -11.95
C TYR A 171 9.16 11.71 -12.45
N LEU A 172 9.99 10.76 -11.97
CA LEU A 172 11.42 10.76 -12.27
C LEU A 172 11.65 10.34 -13.72
N LYS A 173 12.18 11.27 -14.55
CA LYS A 173 12.28 11.14 -16.01
C LYS A 173 10.99 10.60 -16.65
N ALA A 174 9.85 11.09 -16.20
CA ALA A 174 8.55 10.62 -16.63
C ALA A 174 8.26 10.93 -18.09
N ARG A 175 7.64 9.94 -18.77
CA ARG A 175 7.23 10.03 -20.17
C ARG A 175 5.86 9.39 -20.34
N CYS A 176 4.87 10.18 -20.76
CA CYS A 176 3.53 9.67 -21.12
C CYS A 176 3.49 9.30 -22.60
N ILE A 177 2.88 8.16 -22.93
CA ILE A 177 2.89 7.57 -24.27
C ILE A 177 1.46 7.13 -24.62
N TYR A 178 1.00 7.50 -25.81
CA TYR A 178 -0.23 6.99 -26.44
C TYR A 178 -0.07 7.00 -27.97
N GLY A 179 -0.30 5.86 -28.61
CA GLY A 179 0.03 5.66 -30.02
C GLY A 179 1.49 6.01 -30.31
N ASP A 180 1.71 6.74 -31.37
CA ASP A 180 3.06 7.17 -31.79
C ASP A 180 3.54 8.45 -31.09
N VAL A 181 2.75 8.96 -30.11
CA VAL A 181 3.07 10.20 -29.41
C VAL A 181 3.69 9.91 -28.05
N SER A 182 4.87 10.48 -27.84
CA SER A 182 5.59 10.43 -26.57
C SER A 182 5.84 11.85 -26.06
N MET A 183 5.39 12.13 -24.84
CA MET A 183 5.49 13.44 -24.20
C MET A 183 6.30 13.32 -22.90
N GLN A 184 7.32 14.18 -22.74
CA GLN A 184 8.05 14.29 -21.46
C GLN A 184 7.17 15.06 -20.46
N THR A 185 6.30 14.34 -19.80
CA THR A 185 5.38 14.84 -18.78
C THR A 185 5.11 13.79 -17.72
N GLY A 186 4.84 14.23 -16.50
CA GLY A 186 4.27 13.41 -15.46
C GLY A 186 2.76 13.19 -15.64
N PRO A 187 2.10 12.51 -14.68
CA PRO A 187 0.66 12.33 -14.70
C PRO A 187 -0.09 13.65 -14.80
N ASN A 188 -1.22 13.64 -15.51
CA ASN A 188 -2.09 14.82 -15.70
C ASN A 188 -1.39 16.07 -16.30
N GLY A 189 -0.35 15.87 -17.10
CA GLY A 189 0.39 16.97 -17.73
C GLY A 189 1.31 17.75 -16.78
N LEU A 190 1.56 17.24 -15.58
CA LEU A 190 2.46 17.86 -14.62
C LEU A 190 3.92 17.73 -15.06
N GLN A 191 4.75 18.68 -14.63
CA GLN A 191 6.18 18.68 -14.96
C GLN A 191 6.87 17.42 -14.40
N PRO A 192 7.68 16.71 -15.20
CA PRO A 192 8.48 15.60 -14.73
C PRO A 192 9.73 16.10 -14.01
N ALA A 193 10.32 15.28 -13.13
CA ALA A 193 11.61 15.53 -12.51
C ALA A 193 12.72 14.89 -13.36
N ASN A 194 13.47 15.71 -14.09
CA ASN A 194 14.39 15.19 -15.12
C ASN A 194 15.84 15.08 -14.68
N TYR A 195 16.23 15.71 -13.59
CA TYR A 195 17.66 15.89 -13.25
C TYR A 195 18.13 15.03 -12.09
N LEU A 196 17.27 14.65 -11.17
CA LEU A 196 17.65 13.92 -9.96
C LEU A 196 18.24 12.53 -10.25
N THR A 197 17.80 11.86 -11.31
CA THR A 197 18.33 10.52 -11.69
C THR A 197 19.84 10.52 -11.85
N ASP A 198 20.39 11.55 -12.45
CA ASP A 198 21.84 11.61 -12.72
C ASP A 198 22.62 11.78 -11.42
N SER A 199 22.13 12.61 -10.50
CA SER A 199 22.70 12.76 -9.15
C SER A 199 22.65 11.45 -8.35
N LEU A 200 21.56 10.68 -8.46
CA LEU A 200 21.44 9.38 -7.79
C LEU A 200 22.45 8.36 -8.35
N LYS A 201 22.66 8.36 -9.67
CA LYS A 201 23.69 7.51 -10.30
C LYS A 201 25.11 7.86 -9.86
N GLU A 202 25.42 9.15 -9.68
CA GLU A 202 26.69 9.63 -9.14
C GLU A 202 26.94 9.15 -7.70
N LEU A 203 25.88 8.91 -6.93
CA LEU A 203 25.94 8.28 -5.60
C LEU A 203 26.07 6.74 -5.66
N GLY A 204 26.16 6.15 -6.84
CA GLY A 204 26.27 4.70 -7.04
C GLY A 204 24.93 3.95 -6.91
N ILE A 205 23.81 4.65 -7.05
CA ILE A 205 22.47 4.02 -7.02
C ILE A 205 22.10 3.48 -8.39
N GLU A 206 21.78 2.20 -8.46
CA GLU A 206 21.32 1.54 -9.68
C GLU A 206 19.87 1.89 -9.95
N MET A 207 19.61 2.34 -11.18
CA MET A 207 18.29 2.77 -11.63
C MET A 207 17.69 1.78 -12.62
N TYR A 208 16.39 1.53 -12.49
CA TYR A 208 15.56 0.79 -13.43
C TYR A 208 14.50 1.69 -14.03
N ARG A 209 13.82 1.18 -15.07
CA ARG A 209 12.73 1.88 -15.71
C ARG A 209 11.49 0.99 -15.72
N PHE A 210 10.42 1.46 -15.07
CA PHE A 210 9.13 0.79 -15.06
C PHE A 210 8.08 1.59 -15.82
N LYS A 211 7.00 0.91 -16.18
CA LYS A 211 5.82 1.54 -16.75
C LYS A 211 4.58 1.20 -15.96
N THR A 212 3.61 2.10 -15.97
CA THR A 212 2.24 1.83 -15.59
C THR A 212 1.30 2.47 -16.61
N GLY A 213 0.00 2.44 -16.37
CA GLY A 213 -0.96 3.06 -17.27
C GLY A 213 -2.24 3.43 -16.55
N THR A 214 -3.04 4.23 -17.21
CA THR A 214 -4.37 4.65 -16.74
C THR A 214 -5.37 4.60 -17.88
N PRO A 215 -6.66 4.29 -17.63
CA PRO A 215 -7.71 4.37 -18.64
C PRO A 215 -8.15 5.82 -18.89
N ALA A 216 -9.00 5.99 -19.90
CA ALA A 216 -9.60 7.27 -20.18
C ALA A 216 -10.57 7.73 -19.07
N ARG A 217 -10.81 9.04 -19.02
CA ARG A 217 -11.94 9.65 -18.29
C ARG A 217 -12.99 10.06 -19.28
N ILE A 218 -14.24 9.71 -18.96
CA ILE A 218 -15.39 9.96 -19.83
C ILE A 218 -16.35 10.91 -19.13
N ASP A 219 -16.98 11.82 -19.90
CA ASP A 219 -18.01 12.72 -19.40
C ASP A 219 -19.27 11.91 -19.05
N LYS A 220 -19.66 11.96 -17.76
CA LYS A 220 -20.86 11.29 -17.21
C LYS A 220 -22.12 11.50 -18.05
N ARG A 221 -22.29 12.70 -18.62
CA ARG A 221 -23.46 13.06 -19.45
C ARG A 221 -23.55 12.30 -20.77
N SER A 222 -22.46 11.65 -21.18
CA SER A 222 -22.38 10.84 -22.41
C SER A 222 -22.55 9.33 -22.18
N ILE A 223 -22.87 8.91 -20.95
CA ILE A 223 -22.99 7.52 -20.54
C ILE A 223 -24.45 7.12 -20.40
N ASP A 224 -24.82 5.98 -20.98
CA ASP A 224 -26.13 5.35 -20.80
C ASP A 224 -26.07 4.29 -19.69
N PHE A 225 -26.34 4.70 -18.46
CA PHE A 225 -26.30 3.83 -17.29
C PHE A 225 -27.39 2.74 -17.30
N SER A 226 -28.45 2.89 -18.12
CA SER A 226 -29.50 1.87 -18.20
C SER A 226 -29.02 0.52 -18.77
N LYS A 227 -27.86 0.52 -19.43
CA LYS A 227 -27.20 -0.67 -19.99
C LYS A 227 -26.15 -1.28 -19.08
N MET A 228 -26.02 -0.79 -17.84
CA MET A 228 -24.99 -1.19 -16.89
C MET A 228 -25.61 -1.70 -15.59
N GLU A 229 -24.86 -2.52 -14.87
CA GLU A 229 -25.26 -3.02 -13.56
C GLU A 229 -24.80 -2.05 -12.47
N GLU A 230 -25.76 -1.54 -11.70
CA GLU A 230 -25.47 -0.64 -10.58
C GLU A 230 -24.73 -1.36 -9.43
N GLN A 231 -23.66 -0.77 -8.97
CA GLN A 231 -22.84 -1.26 -7.86
C GLN A 231 -22.93 -0.28 -6.68
N LYS A 232 -23.83 -0.55 -5.75
CA LYS A 232 -24.03 0.28 -4.54
C LYS A 232 -22.95 0.02 -3.50
N GLY A 233 -22.71 1.01 -2.64
CA GLY A 233 -21.95 0.86 -1.41
C GLY A 233 -22.69 0.02 -0.38
N ASP A 234 -21.99 -0.35 0.68
CA ASP A 234 -22.59 -1.07 1.81
C ASP A 234 -23.44 -0.11 2.66
N GLU A 235 -24.57 -0.59 3.17
CA GLU A 235 -25.42 0.19 4.10
C GLU A 235 -24.66 0.52 5.39
N ARG A 236 -23.92 -0.47 5.88
CA ARG A 236 -23.09 -0.31 7.07
C ARG A 236 -21.70 0.16 6.66
N ILE A 237 -21.36 1.37 7.07
CA ILE A 237 -20.03 1.93 6.81
C ILE A 237 -19.06 1.46 7.90
N VAL A 238 -17.92 0.91 7.46
CA VAL A 238 -16.77 0.59 8.31
C VAL A 238 -15.68 1.60 7.97
N PRO A 239 -15.23 2.46 8.88
CA PRO A 239 -14.17 3.43 8.61
C PRO A 239 -12.81 2.74 8.47
N PHE A 240 -11.87 3.39 7.77
CA PHE A 240 -10.48 2.93 7.72
C PHE A 240 -9.72 3.25 9.00
N SER A 241 -9.90 4.43 9.55
CA SER A 241 -9.24 4.81 10.80
C SER A 241 -9.94 4.20 12.01
N PHE A 242 -9.15 3.68 12.94
CA PHE A 242 -9.65 3.22 14.24
C PHE A 242 -10.04 4.37 15.16
N THR A 243 -9.81 5.63 14.75
CA THR A 243 -10.22 6.83 15.49
C THR A 243 -11.46 7.50 14.92
N THR A 244 -11.96 7.04 13.78
CA THR A 244 -13.20 7.53 13.19
C THR A 244 -14.39 6.78 13.78
N ASP A 245 -15.36 7.49 14.35
CA ASP A 245 -16.60 6.87 14.78
C ASP A 245 -17.53 6.69 13.57
N PRO A 246 -18.02 5.48 13.30
CA PRO A 246 -18.97 5.25 12.20
C PRO A 246 -20.25 6.08 12.31
N GLU A 247 -20.68 6.45 13.52
CA GLU A 247 -21.89 7.24 13.75
C GLU A 247 -21.74 8.70 13.32
N ASP A 248 -20.50 9.20 13.26
CA ASP A 248 -20.20 10.54 12.77
C ASP A 248 -20.22 10.64 11.23
N ILE A 249 -20.25 9.51 10.52
CA ILE A 249 -20.25 9.47 9.07
C ILE A 249 -21.68 9.56 8.54
N GLN A 250 -22.04 10.73 8.02
CA GLN A 250 -23.31 10.96 7.35
C GLN A 250 -23.06 11.28 5.88
N ILE A 251 -23.36 10.34 4.99
CA ILE A 251 -23.12 10.48 3.56
C ILE A 251 -24.20 9.77 2.74
N ASP A 252 -24.66 10.44 1.70
CA ASP A 252 -25.42 9.82 0.61
C ASP A 252 -24.43 9.21 -0.38
N GLN A 253 -24.28 7.89 -0.36
CA GLN A 253 -23.30 7.19 -1.17
C GLN A 253 -23.70 7.20 -2.66
N VAL A 254 -22.72 7.46 -3.52
CA VAL A 254 -22.89 7.34 -4.97
C VAL A 254 -22.70 5.91 -5.45
N SER A 255 -23.29 5.56 -6.59
CA SER A 255 -23.08 4.25 -7.21
C SER A 255 -21.90 4.25 -8.17
N CYS A 256 -21.20 3.12 -8.24
CA CYS A 256 -20.36 2.73 -9.36
C CYS A 256 -21.18 1.83 -10.30
N TRP A 257 -20.69 1.58 -11.52
CA TRP A 257 -21.41 0.83 -12.52
C TRP A 257 -20.51 -0.22 -13.18
N LEU A 258 -21.08 -1.39 -13.49
CA LEU A 258 -20.38 -2.49 -14.14
C LEU A 258 -20.94 -2.71 -15.53
N THR A 259 -20.06 -2.77 -16.51
CA THR A 259 -20.33 -3.21 -17.87
C THR A 259 -19.20 -4.13 -18.36
N TYR A 260 -19.21 -4.48 -19.64
CA TYR A 260 -18.25 -5.44 -20.18
C TYR A 260 -17.78 -5.03 -21.58
N THR A 261 -16.53 -5.35 -21.91
CA THR A 261 -16.09 -5.39 -23.31
C THR A 261 -16.85 -6.49 -24.05
N ASN A 262 -16.80 -6.47 -25.36
CA ASN A 262 -17.40 -7.47 -26.24
C ASN A 262 -16.46 -7.83 -27.39
N GLU A 263 -16.86 -8.75 -28.25
CA GLU A 263 -16.04 -9.20 -29.37
C GLU A 263 -15.62 -8.05 -30.30
N LYS A 264 -16.55 -7.12 -30.60
CA LYS A 264 -16.23 -5.93 -31.40
C LYS A 264 -15.14 -5.06 -30.77
N THR A 265 -15.18 -4.91 -29.44
CA THR A 265 -14.10 -4.21 -28.69
C THR A 265 -12.76 -4.92 -28.89
N HIS A 266 -12.76 -6.26 -28.80
CA HIS A 266 -11.55 -7.06 -28.94
C HIS A 266 -11.03 -7.06 -30.39
N GLU A 267 -11.90 -7.08 -31.40
CA GLU A 267 -11.53 -6.95 -32.82
C GLU A 267 -10.82 -5.61 -33.07
N ILE A 268 -11.42 -4.50 -32.66
CA ILE A 268 -10.83 -3.15 -32.79
C ILE A 268 -9.41 -3.13 -32.17
N ILE A 269 -9.23 -3.72 -31.01
CA ILE A 269 -7.92 -3.77 -30.34
C ILE A 269 -6.95 -4.64 -31.14
N ARG A 270 -7.36 -5.84 -31.58
CA ARG A 270 -6.49 -6.76 -32.33
C ARG A 270 -6.02 -6.17 -33.66
N GLU A 271 -6.89 -5.46 -34.37
CA GLU A 271 -6.59 -4.80 -35.64
C GLU A 271 -5.62 -3.62 -35.51
N ASN A 272 -5.37 -3.12 -34.29
CA ASN A 272 -4.53 -1.97 -34.02
C ASN A 272 -3.35 -2.28 -33.07
N LEU A 273 -3.00 -3.55 -32.88
CA LEU A 273 -1.87 -3.93 -32.01
C LEU A 273 -0.54 -3.39 -32.50
N ASP A 274 -0.35 -3.29 -33.80
CA ASP A 274 0.84 -2.69 -34.43
C ASP A 274 1.01 -1.20 -34.12
N ARG A 275 -0.09 -0.51 -33.78
CA ARG A 275 -0.12 0.89 -33.38
C ARG A 275 0.02 1.07 -31.87
N SER A 276 0.09 -0.02 -31.10
CA SER A 276 0.27 0.03 -29.65
C SER A 276 1.74 0.21 -29.28
N PRO A 277 2.11 1.25 -28.49
CA PRO A 277 3.46 1.43 -27.98
C PRO A 277 4.02 0.23 -27.23
N LEU A 278 3.14 -0.58 -26.64
CA LEU A 278 3.52 -1.79 -25.93
C LEU A 278 4.06 -2.88 -26.85
N PHE A 279 3.50 -3.00 -28.07
CA PHE A 279 3.87 -4.02 -29.06
C PHE A 279 4.83 -3.52 -30.12
N SER A 280 4.92 -2.20 -30.34
CA SER A 280 5.87 -1.58 -31.29
C SER A 280 7.29 -1.43 -30.73
N GLY A 281 7.50 -1.69 -29.43
CA GLY A 281 8.80 -1.52 -28.77
C GLY A 281 9.13 -0.08 -28.35
N MET A 282 8.20 0.86 -28.46
CA MET A 282 8.38 2.25 -27.99
C MET A 282 8.47 2.33 -26.46
N ILE A 283 7.77 1.43 -25.76
CA ILE A 283 7.83 1.29 -24.31
C ILE A 283 9.02 0.40 -23.94
N GLU A 284 9.97 0.96 -23.19
CA GLU A 284 11.16 0.26 -22.69
C GLU A 284 10.93 -0.35 -21.31
N GLY A 285 10.10 0.30 -20.50
CA GLY A 285 9.82 -0.08 -19.11
C GLY A 285 8.91 -1.30 -18.99
N THR A 286 9.21 -2.16 -18.03
CA THR A 286 8.36 -3.31 -17.70
C THR A 286 7.10 -2.86 -16.96
N GLY A 287 5.94 -3.37 -17.37
CA GLY A 287 4.65 -3.06 -16.76
C GLY A 287 4.22 -4.04 -15.67
N PRO A 288 3.26 -3.66 -14.80
CA PRO A 288 2.80 -4.51 -13.72
C PRO A 288 1.96 -5.68 -14.23
N ARG A 289 2.27 -6.89 -13.78
CA ARG A 289 1.56 -8.13 -14.14
C ARG A 289 0.06 -8.11 -13.78
N TYR A 290 -0.29 -7.46 -12.67
CA TYR A 290 -1.64 -7.47 -12.11
C TYR A 290 -2.47 -6.23 -12.46
N CYS A 291 -1.95 -5.35 -13.32
CA CYS A 291 -2.70 -4.25 -13.91
C CYS A 291 -2.35 -4.15 -15.41
N PRO A 292 -2.63 -5.23 -16.17
CA PRO A 292 -2.36 -5.23 -17.60
C PRO A 292 -3.24 -4.21 -18.31
N SER A 293 -2.74 -3.65 -19.41
CA SER A 293 -3.56 -2.86 -20.32
C SER A 293 -4.66 -3.73 -20.95
N ILE A 294 -5.66 -3.12 -21.53
CA ILE A 294 -6.72 -3.90 -22.21
C ILE A 294 -6.17 -4.67 -23.40
N GLU A 295 -5.17 -4.13 -24.12
CA GLU A 295 -4.46 -4.82 -25.21
C GLU A 295 -3.78 -6.10 -24.71
N ASP A 296 -3.09 -6.03 -23.56
CA ASP A 296 -2.50 -7.20 -22.91
C ASP A 296 -3.53 -8.27 -22.53
N LYS A 297 -4.70 -7.85 -22.02
CA LYS A 297 -5.77 -8.77 -21.64
C LYS A 297 -6.33 -9.49 -22.86
N VAL A 298 -6.60 -8.77 -23.95
CA VAL A 298 -7.15 -9.30 -25.19
C VAL A 298 -6.18 -10.30 -25.84
N VAL A 299 -4.88 -10.06 -25.72
CA VAL A 299 -3.86 -10.98 -26.26
C VAL A 299 -3.65 -12.19 -25.34
N LYS A 300 -3.42 -11.95 -24.05
CA LYS A 300 -3.08 -13.01 -23.09
C LYS A 300 -4.27 -13.92 -22.73
N PHE A 301 -5.49 -13.41 -22.79
CA PHE A 301 -6.72 -14.12 -22.47
C PHE A 301 -7.66 -14.14 -23.71
N ALA A 302 -7.12 -14.56 -24.84
CA ALA A 302 -7.85 -14.59 -26.12
C ALA A 302 -9.08 -15.52 -26.13
N ASP A 303 -9.16 -16.45 -25.17
CA ASP A 303 -10.30 -17.33 -24.93
C ASP A 303 -11.49 -16.64 -24.23
N LYS A 304 -11.28 -15.44 -23.70
CA LYS A 304 -12.31 -14.67 -22.99
C LYS A 304 -13.06 -13.76 -23.96
N ASN A 305 -14.38 -13.92 -24.04
CA ASN A 305 -15.26 -13.13 -24.91
C ASN A 305 -15.53 -11.73 -24.36
N ARG A 306 -15.25 -11.49 -23.08
CA ARG A 306 -15.50 -10.20 -22.42
C ARG A 306 -14.59 -10.01 -21.19
N HIS A 307 -14.31 -8.76 -20.88
CA HIS A 307 -13.63 -8.30 -19.67
C HIS A 307 -14.51 -7.30 -18.92
N GLN A 308 -14.45 -7.31 -17.60
CA GLN A 308 -15.17 -6.36 -16.75
C GLN A 308 -14.65 -4.93 -16.97
N VAL A 309 -15.59 -4.00 -17.02
CA VAL A 309 -15.35 -2.56 -17.13
C VAL A 309 -16.13 -1.86 -16.03
N PHE A 310 -15.44 -1.18 -15.14
CA PHE A 310 -16.04 -0.43 -14.03
C PHE A 310 -16.09 1.05 -14.39
N ILE A 311 -17.25 1.67 -14.23
CA ILE A 311 -17.45 3.09 -14.40
C ILE A 311 -17.57 3.72 -13.00
N GLU A 312 -16.58 4.51 -12.64
CA GLU A 312 -16.40 4.99 -11.27
C GLU A 312 -16.30 6.52 -11.25
N PRO A 313 -17.15 7.22 -10.45
CA PRO A 313 -17.07 8.68 -10.35
C PRO A 313 -15.73 9.10 -9.70
N GLU A 314 -15.12 10.16 -10.22
CA GLU A 314 -13.88 10.71 -9.66
C GLU A 314 -14.09 11.76 -8.55
N GLY A 315 -15.34 12.16 -8.31
CA GLY A 315 -15.72 13.13 -7.29
C GLY A 315 -17.19 13.53 -7.42
N LEU A 316 -17.67 14.30 -6.45
CA LEU A 316 -19.05 14.81 -6.45
C LEU A 316 -19.22 16.04 -7.35
N ASP A 317 -18.19 16.89 -7.45
CA ASP A 317 -18.21 18.17 -8.16
C ASP A 317 -17.60 18.07 -9.57
N THR A 318 -17.55 16.88 -10.15
CA THR A 318 -17.05 16.64 -11.51
C THR A 318 -17.92 15.68 -12.28
N ASN A 319 -17.95 15.81 -13.61
CA ASN A 319 -18.56 14.85 -14.52
C ASN A 319 -17.55 13.80 -15.02
N GLU A 320 -16.32 13.79 -14.54
CA GLU A 320 -15.33 12.80 -14.95
C GLU A 320 -15.64 11.42 -14.34
N MET A 321 -15.73 10.42 -15.20
CA MET A 321 -15.91 9.03 -14.82
C MET A 321 -14.67 8.23 -15.23
N TYR A 322 -14.09 7.52 -14.30
CA TYR A 322 -12.96 6.61 -14.51
C TYR A 322 -13.45 5.30 -15.13
N VAL A 323 -12.78 4.83 -16.19
CA VAL A 323 -13.18 3.59 -16.90
C VAL A 323 -12.26 2.43 -16.51
N GLY A 324 -12.46 1.91 -15.31
CA GLY A 324 -11.64 0.84 -14.73
C GLY A 324 -11.63 -0.42 -15.60
N GLY A 325 -10.45 -0.99 -15.81
CA GLY A 325 -10.28 -2.19 -16.62
C GLY A 325 -9.90 -1.94 -18.09
N MET A 326 -9.98 -0.70 -18.56
CA MET A 326 -9.73 -0.28 -19.94
C MET A 326 -8.46 0.59 -20.09
N SER A 327 -7.46 0.40 -19.19
CA SER A 327 -6.16 1.05 -19.34
C SER A 327 -5.55 0.71 -20.68
N SER A 328 -5.04 1.70 -21.40
CA SER A 328 -4.54 1.53 -22.77
C SER A 328 -3.47 2.56 -23.10
N SER A 329 -2.61 2.24 -24.06
CA SER A 329 -1.71 3.17 -24.72
C SER A 329 -1.98 3.32 -26.22
N LEU A 330 -3.07 2.80 -26.72
CA LEU A 330 -3.49 2.93 -28.12
C LEU A 330 -3.72 4.40 -28.51
N PRO A 331 -3.60 4.75 -29.80
CA PRO A 331 -3.85 6.10 -30.28
C PRO A 331 -5.28 6.56 -30.03
N GLU A 332 -5.51 7.87 -30.01
CA GLU A 332 -6.79 8.48 -29.64
C GLU A 332 -7.96 8.01 -30.50
N ASP A 333 -7.79 7.88 -31.80
CA ASP A 333 -8.83 7.38 -32.71
C ASP A 333 -9.28 5.94 -32.37
N VAL A 334 -8.32 5.09 -32.00
CA VAL A 334 -8.59 3.71 -31.56
C VAL A 334 -9.25 3.72 -30.19
N GLN A 335 -8.84 4.61 -29.29
CA GLN A 335 -9.48 4.75 -27.99
C GLN A 335 -10.97 5.11 -28.13
N TYR A 336 -11.32 6.10 -28.98
CA TYR A 336 -12.73 6.40 -29.25
C TYR A 336 -13.49 5.19 -29.81
N ALA A 337 -12.90 4.47 -30.77
CA ALA A 337 -13.55 3.30 -31.36
C ALA A 337 -13.80 2.19 -30.34
N MET A 338 -12.78 1.83 -29.54
CA MET A 338 -12.89 0.75 -28.55
C MET A 338 -13.83 1.12 -27.37
N TYR A 339 -13.77 2.35 -26.85
CA TYR A 339 -14.67 2.76 -25.77
C TYR A 339 -16.13 2.77 -26.24
N ARG A 340 -16.40 3.30 -27.44
CA ARG A 340 -17.75 3.36 -28.01
C ARG A 340 -18.34 2.02 -28.44
N SER A 341 -17.55 0.96 -28.46
CA SER A 341 -18.03 -0.41 -28.66
C SER A 341 -18.55 -1.08 -27.39
N VAL A 342 -18.27 -0.49 -26.21
CA VAL A 342 -18.70 -1.01 -24.90
C VAL A 342 -20.15 -0.60 -24.60
N PRO A 343 -21.02 -1.53 -24.17
CA PRO A 343 -22.41 -1.22 -23.83
C PRO A 343 -22.52 -0.09 -22.80
N GLY A 344 -23.35 0.92 -23.13
CA GLY A 344 -23.55 2.14 -22.34
C GLY A 344 -22.54 3.25 -22.61
N LEU A 345 -21.50 3.00 -23.41
CA LEU A 345 -20.48 3.98 -23.79
C LEU A 345 -20.54 4.37 -25.28
N GLU A 346 -21.61 4.00 -26.00
CA GLU A 346 -21.72 4.21 -27.46
C GLU A 346 -21.57 5.67 -27.89
N HIS A 347 -21.91 6.58 -27.00
CA HIS A 347 -21.82 8.03 -27.22
C HIS A 347 -20.72 8.71 -26.39
N ALA A 348 -19.79 7.89 -25.84
CA ALA A 348 -18.76 8.37 -24.92
C ALA A 348 -17.98 9.57 -25.48
N LYS A 349 -17.83 10.59 -24.63
CA LYS A 349 -16.96 11.75 -24.85
C LYS A 349 -15.78 11.64 -23.90
N ILE A 350 -14.59 11.48 -24.45
CA ILE A 350 -13.37 11.34 -23.67
C ILE A 350 -12.95 12.75 -23.20
N VAL A 351 -12.80 12.92 -21.88
CA VAL A 351 -12.30 14.13 -21.26
C VAL A 351 -10.77 14.08 -21.15
N ARG A 352 -10.24 12.88 -20.83
CA ARG A 352 -8.79 12.61 -20.77
C ARG A 352 -8.53 11.27 -21.44
N ASN A 353 -7.57 11.24 -22.36
CA ASN A 353 -7.16 10.00 -23.00
C ASN A 353 -6.49 9.03 -22.02
N ALA A 354 -6.61 7.74 -22.28
CA ALA A 354 -5.76 6.73 -21.66
C ALA A 354 -4.32 6.90 -22.11
N TYR A 355 -3.37 6.57 -21.25
CA TYR A 355 -1.95 6.61 -21.57
C TYR A 355 -1.15 5.59 -20.77
N ALA A 356 0.00 5.19 -21.30
CA ALA A 356 1.05 4.56 -20.53
C ALA A 356 2.01 5.63 -20.02
N ILE A 357 2.57 5.44 -18.84
CA ILE A 357 3.62 6.29 -18.28
C ILE A 357 4.83 5.44 -17.91
N GLU A 358 6.00 5.85 -18.35
CA GLU A 358 7.29 5.32 -17.94
C GLU A 358 7.98 6.28 -16.98
N TYR A 359 8.73 5.73 -16.04
CA TYR A 359 9.46 6.50 -15.03
C TYR A 359 10.65 5.70 -14.49
N ASP A 360 11.64 6.42 -13.96
CA ASP A 360 12.78 5.80 -13.30
C ASP A 360 12.43 5.40 -11.86
N CYS A 361 12.94 4.25 -11.46
CA CYS A 361 12.84 3.69 -10.12
C CYS A 361 14.13 2.96 -9.75
N ILE A 362 14.20 2.41 -8.55
CA ILE A 362 15.36 1.63 -8.10
C ILE A 362 15.04 0.15 -7.95
N ASP A 363 16.11 -0.67 -7.91
CA ASP A 363 16.04 -1.98 -7.28
C ASP A 363 16.06 -1.80 -5.76
N ALA A 364 14.94 -2.12 -5.10
CA ALA A 364 14.82 -1.95 -3.66
C ALA A 364 15.73 -2.87 -2.83
N ARG A 365 16.40 -3.85 -3.44
CA ARG A 365 17.44 -4.66 -2.77
C ARG A 365 18.66 -3.85 -2.34
N GLN A 366 18.82 -2.63 -2.86
CA GLN A 366 19.80 -1.65 -2.39
C GLN A 366 19.45 -1.02 -1.03
N LEU A 367 18.23 -1.27 -0.55
CA LEU A 367 17.74 -0.77 0.73
C LEU A 367 17.92 -1.82 1.85
N LYS A 368 18.08 -1.33 3.06
CA LYS A 368 17.87 -2.09 4.30
C LYS A 368 16.37 -2.28 4.55
N SER A 369 16.00 -3.18 5.45
CA SER A 369 14.59 -3.33 5.89
C SER A 369 14.02 -2.09 6.58
N THR A 370 14.85 -1.13 6.95
CA THR A 370 14.48 0.20 7.43
C THR A 370 14.16 1.19 6.32
N LEU A 371 14.30 0.80 5.05
CA LEU A 371 14.21 1.63 3.85
C LEU A 371 15.32 2.68 3.69
N GLU A 372 16.41 2.57 4.47
CA GLU A 372 17.63 3.33 4.26
C GLU A 372 18.50 2.65 3.19
N PHE A 373 19.16 3.43 2.33
CA PHE A 373 20.15 2.90 1.39
C PHE A 373 21.34 2.28 2.12
N LYS A 374 21.82 1.13 1.63
CA LYS A 374 22.94 0.40 2.24
C LYS A 374 24.25 1.17 2.17
N ASN A 375 24.46 1.91 1.07
CA ASN A 375 25.73 2.59 0.77
C ASN A 375 25.68 4.12 0.96
N VAL A 376 24.51 4.68 1.30
CA VAL A 376 24.34 6.13 1.51
C VAL A 376 23.62 6.35 2.84
N GLU A 377 24.37 6.82 3.82
CA GLU A 377 23.85 7.06 5.15
C GLU A 377 22.97 8.31 5.21
N GLY A 378 21.79 8.17 5.84
CA GLY A 378 20.78 9.24 5.93
C GLY A 378 19.89 9.37 4.69
N LEU A 379 20.07 8.53 3.67
CA LEU A 379 19.19 8.49 2.49
C LEU A 379 18.19 7.35 2.62
N PHE A 380 16.91 7.69 2.59
CA PHE A 380 15.78 6.76 2.65
C PHE A 380 14.93 6.91 1.40
N SER A 381 14.09 5.92 1.14
CA SER A 381 13.11 6.03 0.04
C SER A 381 11.83 5.25 0.32
N GLY A 382 10.75 5.65 -0.37
CA GLY A 382 9.44 5.01 -0.26
C GLY A 382 8.57 5.17 -1.49
N GLY A 383 7.60 4.27 -1.61
CA GLY A 383 6.57 4.30 -2.64
C GLY A 383 7.00 3.72 -3.97
N GLN A 384 6.48 4.28 -5.04
CA GLN A 384 6.65 3.75 -6.40
C GLN A 384 8.10 3.84 -6.89
N PHE A 385 8.88 4.76 -6.36
CA PHE A 385 10.32 4.86 -6.58
C PHE A 385 11.07 3.58 -6.18
N ASN A 386 10.61 2.85 -5.17
CA ASN A 386 11.15 1.55 -4.76
C ASN A 386 10.67 0.37 -5.64
N GLY A 387 10.08 0.64 -6.79
CA GLY A 387 9.58 -0.41 -7.68
C GLY A 387 8.27 -1.05 -7.24
N SER A 388 7.53 -0.45 -6.31
CA SER A 388 6.15 -0.86 -5.96
C SER A 388 5.11 -0.12 -6.79
N SER A 389 3.85 -0.57 -6.74
CA SER A 389 2.72 0.09 -7.42
C SER A 389 1.48 0.09 -6.54
N GLY A 390 0.96 1.28 -6.26
CA GLY A 390 -0.27 1.52 -5.50
C GLY A 390 -0.12 2.62 -4.45
N TYR A 391 -1.21 3.32 -4.15
CA TYR A 391 -1.23 4.43 -3.19
C TYR A 391 -0.96 3.95 -1.77
N GLU A 392 -1.51 2.80 -1.41
CA GLU A 392 -1.44 2.20 -0.09
C GLU A 392 -0.04 1.64 0.18
N GLU A 393 0.58 1.00 -0.82
CA GLU A 393 1.96 0.56 -0.76
C GLU A 393 2.91 1.76 -0.60
N ALA A 394 2.59 2.87 -1.27
CA ALA A 394 3.37 4.09 -1.16
C ALA A 394 3.25 4.71 0.24
N ALA A 395 2.03 4.84 0.77
CA ALA A 395 1.78 5.37 2.11
C ALA A 395 2.50 4.54 3.18
N ALA A 396 2.41 3.21 3.11
CA ALA A 396 3.06 2.29 4.05
C ALA A 396 4.58 2.46 4.07
N GLN A 397 5.22 2.51 2.89
CA GLN A 397 6.67 2.70 2.80
C GLN A 397 7.09 4.09 3.24
N GLY A 398 6.34 5.14 2.85
CA GLY A 398 6.61 6.51 3.25
C GLY A 398 6.58 6.68 4.76
N LEU A 399 5.56 6.12 5.42
CA LEU A 399 5.43 6.14 6.88
C LEU A 399 6.63 5.46 7.56
N VAL A 400 7.00 4.26 7.15
CA VAL A 400 8.15 3.53 7.73
C VAL A 400 9.47 4.25 7.46
N ALA A 401 9.68 4.77 6.26
CA ALA A 401 10.87 5.53 5.92
C ALA A 401 10.99 6.81 6.76
N GLY A 402 9.89 7.55 6.94
CA GLY A 402 9.84 8.73 7.78
C GLY A 402 10.12 8.43 9.25
N ILE A 403 9.47 7.40 9.81
CA ILE A 403 9.76 6.94 11.18
C ILE A 403 11.24 6.60 11.34
N ASN A 404 11.82 5.86 10.42
CA ASN A 404 13.19 5.40 10.51
C ASN A 404 14.22 6.51 10.27
N ALA A 405 13.92 7.48 9.41
CA ALA A 405 14.72 8.70 9.31
C ALA A 405 14.75 9.46 10.64
N ALA A 406 13.61 9.69 11.26
CA ALA A 406 13.50 10.35 12.55
C ALA A 406 14.23 9.56 13.68
N ARG A 407 14.04 8.23 13.74
CA ARG A 407 14.71 7.39 14.75
C ARG A 407 16.24 7.40 14.59
N LYS A 408 16.74 7.39 13.34
CA LYS A 408 18.17 7.54 13.08
C LYS A 408 18.71 8.85 13.67
N LEU A 409 18.00 9.95 13.47
CA LEU A 409 18.38 11.26 14.03
C LEU A 409 18.28 11.32 15.55
N GLN A 410 17.43 10.48 16.16
CA GLN A 410 17.39 10.28 17.62
C GLN A 410 18.54 9.40 18.15
N GLY A 411 19.37 8.83 17.28
CA GLY A 411 20.38 7.84 17.67
C GLY A 411 19.78 6.49 18.12
N LYS A 412 18.56 6.18 17.70
CA LYS A 412 17.84 4.93 18.03
C LYS A 412 17.84 3.97 16.84
N GLU A 413 17.74 2.68 17.14
CA GLU A 413 17.56 1.68 16.09
C GLU A 413 16.25 1.92 15.32
N GLY A 414 16.27 1.72 14.01
CA GLY A 414 15.08 1.77 13.15
C GLY A 414 14.10 0.66 13.51
N ILE A 415 12.80 0.92 13.29
CA ILE A 415 11.80 -0.13 13.40
C ILE A 415 11.82 -1.00 12.15
N ILE A 416 11.60 -2.29 12.36
CA ILE A 416 11.36 -3.28 11.31
C ILE A 416 10.08 -4.02 11.70
N ILE A 417 9.05 -3.88 10.89
CA ILE A 417 7.82 -4.65 11.05
C ILE A 417 8.05 -6.02 10.43
N ASP A 418 7.90 -7.06 11.25
CA ASP A 418 8.07 -8.44 10.81
C ASP A 418 6.93 -8.89 9.88
N ARG A 419 7.21 -9.85 8.98
CA ARG A 419 6.20 -10.47 8.10
C ARG A 419 5.04 -11.11 8.87
N SER A 420 5.25 -11.49 10.11
CA SER A 420 4.23 -12.03 11.00
C SER A 420 3.46 -10.96 11.78
N GLU A 421 3.87 -9.70 11.68
CA GLU A 421 3.28 -8.58 12.40
C GLU A 421 2.41 -7.68 11.51
N GLY A 422 2.71 -7.60 10.21
CA GLY A 422 1.94 -6.77 9.31
C GLY A 422 2.15 -7.05 7.83
N TYR A 423 1.17 -6.66 7.01
CA TYR A 423 1.31 -6.60 5.55
C TYR A 423 2.39 -5.59 5.13
N ILE A 424 2.60 -4.53 5.93
CA ILE A 424 3.73 -3.59 5.75
C ILE A 424 5.06 -4.35 5.85
N GLY A 425 5.19 -5.28 6.80
CA GLY A 425 6.36 -6.13 6.93
C GLY A 425 6.55 -7.06 5.73
N VAL A 426 5.47 -7.68 5.26
CA VAL A 426 5.50 -8.51 4.04
C VAL A 426 5.92 -7.69 2.82
N LEU A 427 5.36 -6.49 2.65
CA LEU A 427 5.68 -5.57 1.55
C LEU A 427 7.16 -5.20 1.53
N ILE A 428 7.69 -4.71 2.65
CA ILE A 428 9.06 -4.23 2.73
C ILE A 428 10.05 -5.39 2.58
N ASP A 429 9.83 -6.50 3.27
CA ASP A 429 10.70 -7.67 3.17
C ASP A 429 10.74 -8.23 1.74
N ASP A 430 9.59 -8.33 1.07
CA ASP A 430 9.55 -8.75 -0.33
C ASP A 430 10.35 -7.80 -1.25
N LEU A 431 10.22 -6.48 -1.06
CA LEU A 431 10.92 -5.48 -1.87
C LEU A 431 12.45 -5.55 -1.71
N VAL A 432 12.93 -5.71 -0.47
CA VAL A 432 14.38 -5.65 -0.19
C VAL A 432 15.09 -7.00 -0.35
N THR A 433 14.36 -8.10 -0.50
CA THR A 433 14.93 -9.45 -0.60
C THR A 433 14.68 -10.15 -1.93
N LYS A 434 13.56 -9.86 -2.58
CA LYS A 434 13.17 -10.54 -3.83
C LYS A 434 13.54 -9.69 -5.04
N GLU A 435 14.12 -10.34 -6.03
CA GLU A 435 14.33 -9.72 -7.33
C GLU A 435 12.96 -9.50 -8.00
N SER A 436 12.70 -8.27 -8.43
CA SER A 436 11.48 -7.93 -9.14
C SER A 436 11.81 -7.26 -10.47
N HIS A 437 11.42 -7.91 -11.56
CA HIS A 437 11.55 -7.37 -12.93
C HIS A 437 10.29 -6.63 -13.37
N GLU A 438 9.29 -6.52 -12.49
CA GLU A 438 8.02 -5.84 -12.72
C GLU A 438 7.59 -5.06 -11.46
N PRO A 439 6.77 -4.00 -11.59
CA PRO A 439 6.27 -3.26 -10.42
C PRO A 439 5.59 -4.18 -9.42
N TYR A 440 6.11 -4.19 -8.19
CA TYR A 440 5.56 -4.99 -7.09
C TYR A 440 4.17 -4.51 -6.72
N ARG A 441 3.25 -5.44 -6.49
CA ARG A 441 1.92 -5.16 -5.96
C ARG A 441 1.60 -6.08 -4.79
N MET A 442 1.09 -5.49 -3.72
CA MET A 442 0.65 -6.26 -2.56
C MET A 442 -0.59 -7.08 -2.89
N MET A 443 -0.59 -8.33 -2.48
CA MET A 443 -1.72 -9.27 -2.59
C MET A 443 -1.83 -10.12 -1.35
N THR A 444 -3.05 -10.54 -1.02
CA THR A 444 -3.30 -11.43 0.14
C THR A 444 -2.53 -12.75 0.07
N SER A 445 -2.25 -13.25 -1.15
CA SER A 445 -1.47 -14.48 -1.35
C SER A 445 0.00 -14.37 -0.95
N ARG A 446 0.53 -13.16 -0.80
CA ARG A 446 1.93 -12.94 -0.39
C ARG A 446 2.15 -13.08 1.12
N ALA A 447 1.08 -12.98 1.90
CA ALA A 447 1.15 -13.12 3.36
C ALA A 447 0.92 -14.57 3.77
N GLU A 448 1.84 -15.11 4.57
CA GLU A 448 1.80 -16.48 5.09
C GLU A 448 0.76 -16.63 6.22
N TYR A 449 0.58 -15.59 7.03
CA TYR A 449 -0.22 -15.61 8.26
C TYR A 449 -1.49 -14.77 8.14
N ARG A 450 -2.24 -14.92 7.05
CA ARG A 450 -3.39 -14.05 6.70
C ARG A 450 -4.45 -13.92 7.78
N LEU A 451 -4.69 -14.99 8.55
CA LEU A 451 -5.69 -14.97 9.61
C LEU A 451 -5.22 -14.17 10.84
N LEU A 452 -3.90 -14.04 11.05
CA LEU A 452 -3.34 -13.18 12.09
C LEU A 452 -3.25 -11.72 11.60
N LEU A 453 -3.03 -11.51 10.30
CA LEU A 453 -2.79 -10.20 9.69
C LEU A 453 -4.08 -9.61 9.07
N ARG A 454 -5.20 -9.70 9.78
CA ARG A 454 -6.46 -9.15 9.28
C ARG A 454 -6.47 -7.62 9.36
N GLN A 455 -7.30 -6.99 8.53
CA GLN A 455 -7.48 -5.54 8.58
C GLN A 455 -8.19 -5.08 9.86
N ASP A 456 -9.12 -5.89 10.38
CA ASP A 456 -9.93 -5.60 11.55
C ASP A 456 -9.14 -5.58 12.88
N ASN A 457 -7.96 -6.20 12.92
CA ASN A 457 -7.11 -6.27 14.10
C ASN A 457 -5.77 -5.54 13.95
N ALA A 458 -5.63 -4.66 12.97
CA ALA A 458 -4.36 -3.96 12.72
C ALA A 458 -3.94 -3.08 13.92
N ASP A 459 -4.90 -2.48 14.62
CA ASP A 459 -4.67 -1.70 15.84
C ASP A 459 -4.06 -2.56 16.96
N LEU A 460 -4.63 -3.74 17.20
CA LEU A 460 -4.14 -4.69 18.23
C LEU A 460 -2.70 -5.16 17.96
N ARG A 461 -2.25 -5.13 16.70
CA ARG A 461 -0.89 -5.55 16.31
C ARG A 461 0.13 -4.41 16.32
N LEU A 462 -0.25 -3.20 15.88
CA LEU A 462 0.70 -2.16 15.48
C LEU A 462 0.58 -0.85 16.27
N THR A 463 -0.54 -0.55 16.94
CA THR A 463 -0.71 0.73 17.62
C THR A 463 0.27 0.92 18.78
N LYS A 464 0.67 -0.15 19.44
CA LYS A 464 1.74 -0.09 20.45
C LYS A 464 3.07 0.39 19.85
N ILE A 465 3.44 -0.10 18.66
CA ILE A 465 4.64 0.35 17.95
C ILE A 465 4.52 1.84 17.62
N GLY A 466 3.36 2.28 17.10
CA GLY A 466 3.09 3.70 16.82
C GLY A 466 3.20 4.60 18.06
N TYR A 467 2.77 4.09 19.22
CA TYR A 467 2.93 4.78 20.51
C TYR A 467 4.40 4.87 20.94
N GLU A 468 5.13 3.76 20.89
CA GLU A 468 6.55 3.69 21.29
C GLU A 468 7.46 4.58 20.42
N VAL A 469 7.12 4.80 19.14
CA VAL A 469 7.87 5.73 18.27
C VAL A 469 7.42 7.19 18.43
N GLY A 470 6.31 7.46 19.11
CA GLY A 470 5.83 8.81 19.41
C GLY A 470 4.80 9.36 18.42
N LEU A 471 4.22 8.55 17.53
CA LEU A 471 3.18 8.96 16.59
C LEU A 471 1.76 8.84 17.15
N ILE A 472 1.54 7.90 18.04
CA ILE A 472 0.26 7.67 18.72
C ILE A 472 0.28 8.36 20.08
N LYS A 473 -0.74 9.17 20.36
CA LYS A 473 -0.91 9.85 21.65
C LYS A 473 -1.40 8.89 22.73
N GLU A 474 -1.12 9.23 24.00
CA GLU A 474 -1.50 8.45 25.18
C GLU A 474 -2.96 8.06 25.19
N GLU A 475 -3.87 9.00 24.90
CA GLU A 475 -5.31 8.74 24.88
C GLU A 475 -5.70 7.60 23.93
N ARG A 476 -5.17 7.60 22.70
CA ARG A 476 -5.43 6.54 21.72
C ARG A 476 -4.88 5.20 22.20
N TYR A 477 -3.70 5.20 22.80
CA TYR A 477 -3.09 3.99 23.35
C TYR A 477 -3.90 3.43 24.52
N GLN A 478 -4.39 4.28 25.44
CA GLN A 478 -5.26 3.85 26.52
C GLN A 478 -6.61 3.29 26.02
N ASN A 479 -7.16 3.84 24.94
CA ASN A 479 -8.36 3.30 24.31
C ASN A 479 -8.11 1.90 23.70
N LEU A 480 -6.91 1.65 23.13
CA LEU A 480 -6.52 0.32 22.68
C LEU A 480 -6.48 -0.67 23.86
N LEU A 481 -5.84 -0.32 24.97
CA LEU A 481 -5.75 -1.21 26.15
C LEU A 481 -7.13 -1.55 26.71
N LYS A 482 -8.06 -0.58 26.74
CA LYS A 482 -9.45 -0.84 27.13
C LYS A 482 -10.15 -1.79 26.17
N LYS A 483 -9.92 -1.65 24.85
CA LYS A 483 -10.47 -2.56 23.84
C LYS A 483 -9.93 -3.98 24.04
N GLU A 484 -8.64 -4.15 24.25
CA GLU A 484 -8.03 -5.45 24.53
C GLU A 484 -8.64 -6.11 25.79
N GLU A 485 -8.81 -5.34 26.85
CA GLU A 485 -9.45 -5.81 28.10
C GLU A 485 -10.91 -6.23 27.87
N GLN A 486 -11.68 -5.44 27.12
CA GLN A 486 -13.06 -5.76 26.79
C GLN A 486 -13.18 -7.04 25.97
N ILE A 487 -12.31 -7.22 24.96
CA ILE A 487 -12.28 -8.45 24.14
C ILE A 487 -11.99 -9.67 25.03
N GLN A 488 -10.99 -9.58 25.90
CA GLN A 488 -10.57 -10.69 26.74
C GLN A 488 -11.68 -11.06 27.75
N LYS A 489 -12.25 -10.08 28.44
CA LYS A 489 -13.35 -10.30 29.40
C LYS A 489 -14.56 -10.93 28.74
N GLU A 490 -14.89 -10.48 27.53
CA GLU A 490 -16.06 -11.03 26.82
C GLU A 490 -15.81 -12.44 26.31
N ILE A 491 -14.60 -12.78 25.86
CA ILE A 491 -14.23 -14.17 25.52
C ILE A 491 -14.40 -15.07 26.74
N GLU A 492 -13.87 -14.67 27.89
CA GLU A 492 -14.00 -15.42 29.15
C GLU A 492 -15.47 -15.60 29.59
N ARG A 493 -16.28 -14.55 29.43
CA ARG A 493 -17.71 -14.57 29.74
C ARG A 493 -18.44 -15.59 28.86
N VAL A 494 -18.31 -15.54 27.54
CA VAL A 494 -19.03 -16.45 26.62
C VAL A 494 -18.54 -17.89 26.71
N GLU A 495 -17.33 -18.13 27.19
CA GLU A 495 -16.83 -19.46 27.51
C GLU A 495 -17.49 -20.03 28.79
N SER A 496 -17.79 -19.17 29.75
CA SER A 496 -18.36 -19.56 31.04
C SER A 496 -19.91 -19.58 31.07
N VAL A 497 -20.56 -18.75 30.27
CA VAL A 497 -22.03 -18.64 30.22
C VAL A 497 -22.63 -19.76 29.37
N HIS A 498 -23.54 -20.53 29.97
CA HIS A 498 -24.21 -21.65 29.31
C HIS A 498 -25.69 -21.31 29.05
N VAL A 499 -26.19 -21.71 27.92
CA VAL A 499 -27.60 -21.67 27.55
C VAL A 499 -28.18 -23.09 27.58
N GLY A 500 -29.39 -23.19 28.08
CA GLY A 500 -30.13 -24.45 28.16
C GLY A 500 -30.89 -24.76 26.86
N THR A 501 -31.62 -25.89 26.88
CA THR A 501 -32.48 -26.35 25.78
C THR A 501 -33.85 -25.68 25.80
N THR A 502 -33.92 -24.37 26.06
CA THR A 502 -35.18 -23.63 26.07
C THR A 502 -35.80 -23.54 24.68
N LYS A 503 -37.11 -23.30 24.61
CA LYS A 503 -37.82 -23.15 23.33
C LYS A 503 -37.21 -22.05 22.47
N GLU A 504 -36.88 -20.90 23.06
CA GLU A 504 -36.26 -19.74 22.39
C GLU A 504 -34.92 -20.08 21.76
N VAL A 505 -34.06 -20.86 22.47
CA VAL A 505 -32.78 -21.32 21.96
C VAL A 505 -32.95 -22.30 20.81
N GLN A 506 -33.87 -23.25 20.91
CA GLN A 506 -34.12 -24.24 19.86
C GLN A 506 -34.68 -23.59 18.58
N GLU A 507 -35.65 -22.67 18.74
CA GLU A 507 -36.21 -21.91 17.62
C GLU A 507 -35.14 -21.07 16.89
N LEU A 508 -34.22 -20.43 17.63
CA LEU A 508 -33.08 -19.72 17.05
C LEU A 508 -32.17 -20.66 16.26
N LEU A 509 -31.81 -21.80 16.84
CA LEU A 509 -30.94 -22.79 16.17
C LEU A 509 -31.59 -23.32 14.88
N GLU A 510 -32.89 -23.65 14.94
CA GLU A 510 -33.65 -24.13 13.79
C GLU A 510 -33.73 -23.05 12.68
N SER A 511 -33.99 -21.79 13.05
CA SER A 511 -34.04 -20.67 12.10
C SER A 511 -32.73 -20.43 11.36
N CYS A 512 -31.61 -20.78 12.02
CA CYS A 512 -30.26 -20.68 11.44
C CYS A 512 -29.81 -21.97 10.72
N GLY A 513 -30.65 -23.01 10.68
CA GLY A 513 -30.28 -24.30 10.12
C GLY A 513 -29.23 -25.06 10.95
N SER A 514 -29.09 -24.72 12.24
CA SER A 514 -28.13 -25.36 13.13
C SER A 514 -28.78 -26.53 13.88
N THR A 515 -27.96 -27.51 14.28
CA THR A 515 -28.42 -28.69 15.02
C THR A 515 -28.96 -28.30 16.38
N PRO A 516 -30.17 -28.80 16.79
CA PRO A 516 -30.73 -28.56 18.11
C PRO A 516 -29.79 -29.00 19.24
N LEU A 517 -29.92 -28.35 20.40
CA LEU A 517 -29.20 -28.77 21.62
C LEU A 517 -29.88 -29.96 22.28
N VAL A 518 -29.10 -30.95 22.66
CA VAL A 518 -29.54 -32.08 23.49
C VAL A 518 -29.29 -31.83 24.96
N SER A 519 -28.29 -31.02 25.29
CA SER A 519 -27.92 -30.57 26.62
C SER A 519 -27.47 -29.10 26.57
N GLY A 520 -27.30 -28.46 27.73
CA GLY A 520 -26.77 -27.09 27.79
C GLY A 520 -25.38 -26.99 27.11
N ALA A 521 -25.13 -25.87 26.46
CA ALA A 521 -23.85 -25.57 25.79
C ALA A 521 -23.38 -24.16 26.18
N SER A 522 -22.05 -23.94 26.18
CA SER A 522 -21.53 -22.58 26.34
C SER A 522 -21.88 -21.71 25.13
N LEU A 523 -21.99 -20.40 25.33
CA LEU A 523 -22.15 -19.46 24.20
C LEU A 523 -20.98 -19.60 23.22
N ALA A 524 -19.77 -19.81 23.71
CA ALA A 524 -18.59 -20.02 22.88
C ALA A 524 -18.72 -21.28 21.99
N ASP A 525 -19.28 -22.40 22.50
CA ASP A 525 -19.50 -23.60 21.69
C ASP A 525 -20.52 -23.36 20.57
N LEU A 526 -21.50 -22.53 20.81
CA LEU A 526 -22.46 -22.09 19.79
C LEU A 526 -21.81 -21.19 18.75
N ILE A 527 -20.99 -20.20 19.16
CA ILE A 527 -20.26 -19.33 18.24
C ILE A 527 -19.32 -20.12 17.31
N ARG A 528 -18.73 -21.23 17.79
CA ARG A 528 -17.87 -22.12 16.98
C ARG A 528 -18.60 -22.81 15.83
N ARG A 529 -19.95 -22.90 15.88
CA ARG A 529 -20.74 -23.49 14.80
C ARG A 529 -20.73 -22.58 13.56
N PRO A 530 -20.60 -23.11 12.31
CA PRO A 530 -20.54 -22.30 11.10
C PRO A 530 -21.70 -21.33 10.91
N GLU A 531 -22.92 -21.79 11.24
CA GLU A 531 -24.19 -21.08 11.03
C GLU A 531 -24.45 -19.96 12.05
N LEU A 532 -23.77 -20.00 13.18
CA LEU A 532 -24.00 -19.08 14.30
C LEU A 532 -22.88 -18.04 14.40
N SER A 533 -23.15 -16.94 15.07
CA SER A 533 -22.18 -15.90 15.36
C SER A 533 -22.51 -15.25 16.71
N TYR A 534 -21.57 -14.49 17.25
CA TYR A 534 -21.78 -13.69 18.45
C TYR A 534 -23.01 -12.77 18.31
N GLU A 535 -23.23 -12.17 17.15
CA GLU A 535 -24.39 -11.30 16.89
C GLU A 535 -25.71 -12.07 16.84
N ILE A 536 -25.74 -13.23 16.19
CA ILE A 536 -26.95 -14.06 16.09
C ILE A 536 -27.43 -14.51 17.49
N LEU A 537 -26.50 -14.79 18.41
CA LEU A 537 -26.81 -15.23 19.75
C LEU A 537 -27.34 -14.11 20.68
N ALA A 538 -27.37 -12.86 20.22
CA ALA A 538 -27.81 -11.72 21.02
C ALA A 538 -29.22 -11.90 21.62
N SER A 539 -30.13 -12.53 20.87
CA SER A 539 -31.53 -12.77 21.32
C SER A 539 -31.66 -13.75 22.52
N VAL A 540 -30.71 -14.65 22.67
CA VAL A 540 -30.72 -15.68 23.72
C VAL A 540 -29.67 -15.43 24.81
N ASP A 541 -28.78 -14.49 24.64
CA ASP A 541 -27.77 -14.06 25.61
C ASP A 541 -28.30 -12.90 26.46
N LYS A 542 -29.08 -13.21 27.51
CA LYS A 542 -29.73 -12.21 28.41
C LYS A 542 -28.74 -11.37 29.22
N MET A 543 -27.48 -11.77 29.30
CA MET A 543 -26.44 -11.06 30.06
C MET A 543 -25.41 -10.41 29.13
N ARG A 544 -25.74 -10.27 27.85
CA ARG A 544 -24.85 -9.67 26.85
C ARG A 544 -24.54 -8.23 27.20
N PRO A 545 -23.25 -7.83 27.31
CA PRO A 545 -22.88 -6.45 27.52
C PRO A 545 -23.08 -5.63 26.23
N GLU A 546 -23.28 -4.35 26.39
CA GLU A 546 -23.20 -3.42 25.25
C GLU A 546 -21.72 -3.18 24.87
N LEU A 547 -21.35 -3.62 23.70
CA LEU A 547 -19.98 -3.52 23.18
C LEU A 547 -19.97 -2.81 21.83
N LYS A 548 -18.90 -2.07 21.57
CA LYS A 548 -18.67 -1.55 20.22
C LYS A 548 -18.53 -2.71 19.24
N TYR A 549 -18.95 -2.47 17.99
CA TYR A 549 -18.93 -3.50 16.96
C TYR A 549 -17.56 -4.13 16.75
N ASP A 550 -16.52 -3.33 16.74
CA ASP A 550 -15.15 -3.80 16.53
C ASP A 550 -14.65 -4.72 17.66
N VAL A 551 -15.13 -4.53 18.89
CA VAL A 551 -14.92 -5.45 20.02
C VAL A 551 -15.68 -6.76 19.81
N ALA A 552 -16.98 -6.67 19.49
CA ALA A 552 -17.83 -7.84 19.24
C ALA A 552 -17.31 -8.69 18.06
N GLU A 553 -16.86 -8.05 17.00
CA GLU A 553 -16.24 -8.72 15.84
C GLU A 553 -14.98 -9.49 16.25
N GLN A 554 -14.10 -8.90 17.08
CA GLN A 554 -12.91 -9.59 17.57
C GLN A 554 -13.26 -10.81 18.44
N VAL A 555 -14.26 -10.70 19.33
CA VAL A 555 -14.76 -11.83 20.14
C VAL A 555 -15.22 -12.96 19.22
N ASN A 556 -16.08 -12.65 18.25
CA ASN A 556 -16.60 -13.63 17.30
C ASN A 556 -15.48 -14.35 16.53
N ILE A 557 -14.53 -13.59 15.97
CA ILE A 557 -13.44 -14.15 15.17
C ILE A 557 -12.48 -15.00 16.02
N ASN A 558 -12.10 -14.52 17.21
CA ASN A 558 -11.17 -15.23 18.08
C ASN A 558 -11.74 -16.59 18.54
N ILE A 559 -13.04 -16.66 18.83
CA ILE A 559 -13.68 -17.92 19.21
C ILE A 559 -13.88 -18.84 18.00
N LYS A 560 -14.46 -18.32 16.93
CA LYS A 560 -14.80 -19.11 15.74
C LYS A 560 -13.60 -19.72 15.04
N TYR A 561 -12.49 -19.01 15.01
CA TYR A 561 -11.25 -19.43 14.33
C TYR A 561 -10.12 -19.82 15.30
N GLU A 562 -10.43 -20.04 16.57
CA GLU A 562 -9.44 -20.30 17.63
C GLU A 562 -8.39 -21.35 17.25
N GLY A 563 -8.82 -22.50 16.75
CA GLY A 563 -7.91 -23.60 16.37
C GLY A 563 -6.94 -23.22 15.25
N TYR A 564 -7.42 -22.45 14.27
CA TYR A 564 -6.58 -21.95 13.17
C TYR A 564 -5.61 -20.87 13.63
N ILE A 565 -6.08 -19.96 14.50
CA ILE A 565 -5.26 -18.89 15.10
C ILE A 565 -4.13 -19.50 15.93
N LYS A 566 -4.42 -20.47 16.80
CA LYS A 566 -3.41 -21.19 17.60
C LYS A 566 -2.36 -21.87 16.73
N ARG A 567 -2.79 -22.51 15.63
CA ARG A 567 -1.86 -23.13 14.67
C ARG A 567 -0.94 -22.11 14.01
N GLN A 568 -1.48 -20.99 13.52
CA GLN A 568 -0.66 -19.94 12.92
C GLN A 568 0.30 -19.29 13.93
N LYS A 569 -0.14 -19.03 15.17
CA LYS A 569 0.74 -18.53 16.23
C LYS A 569 1.95 -19.45 16.46
N LYS A 570 1.74 -20.77 16.50
CA LYS A 570 2.83 -21.74 16.62
C LYS A 570 3.81 -21.69 15.44
N GLN A 571 3.30 -21.51 14.22
CA GLN A 571 4.14 -21.33 13.03
C GLN A 571 4.96 -20.03 13.11
N VAL A 572 4.35 -18.94 13.59
CA VAL A 572 5.05 -17.66 13.81
C VAL A 572 6.16 -17.79 14.84
N GLU A 573 5.95 -18.53 15.93
CA GLU A 573 7.01 -18.78 16.92
C GLU A 573 8.23 -19.50 16.30
N GLN A 574 7.99 -20.47 15.44
CA GLN A 574 9.06 -21.16 14.70
C GLN A 574 9.77 -20.21 13.74
N PHE A 575 9.02 -19.42 13.00
CA PHE A 575 9.56 -18.40 12.10
C PHE A 575 10.43 -17.38 12.84
N LYS A 576 9.94 -16.82 13.95
CA LYS A 576 10.69 -15.84 14.76
C LYS A 576 12.01 -16.42 15.33
N LYS A 577 12.10 -17.73 15.55
CA LYS A 577 13.39 -18.37 15.92
C LYS A 577 14.43 -18.25 14.81
N LEU A 578 14.04 -18.40 13.55
CA LEU A 578 14.93 -18.22 12.40
C LEU A 578 15.31 -16.76 12.17
N GLU A 579 14.36 -15.82 12.35
CA GLU A 579 14.64 -14.39 12.25
C GLU A 579 15.59 -13.88 13.34
N LYS A 580 15.55 -14.45 14.53
CA LYS A 580 16.49 -14.11 15.62
C LYS A 580 17.92 -14.58 15.36
N LYS A 581 18.13 -15.58 14.50
CA LYS A 581 19.47 -16.02 14.10
C LYS A 581 20.06 -15.02 13.11
N ARG A 582 20.79 -14.03 13.65
CA ARG A 582 21.43 -12.98 12.88
C ARG A 582 22.59 -13.51 12.04
N ILE A 583 22.78 -12.95 10.87
CA ILE A 583 23.94 -13.18 10.01
C ILE A 583 24.87 -11.98 10.19
N PRO A 584 26.17 -12.19 10.54
CA PRO A 584 27.13 -11.11 10.65
C PRO A 584 27.26 -10.33 9.34
N ALA A 585 27.34 -9.00 9.45
CA ALA A 585 27.41 -8.14 8.24
C ALA A 585 28.73 -8.33 7.45
N ASP A 586 29.77 -8.82 8.12
CA ASP A 586 31.11 -9.09 7.57
C ASP A 586 31.28 -10.51 7.01
N ILE A 587 30.22 -11.35 7.03
CA ILE A 587 30.29 -12.73 6.53
C ILE A 587 30.79 -12.78 5.08
N ASN A 588 31.77 -13.66 4.84
CA ASN A 588 32.23 -13.99 3.50
C ASN A 588 31.59 -15.31 3.03
N TYR A 589 30.58 -15.22 2.18
CA TYR A 589 29.85 -16.41 1.70
C TYR A 589 30.70 -17.31 0.81
N GLU A 590 31.80 -16.81 0.20
CA GLU A 590 32.72 -17.63 -0.59
C GLU A 590 33.46 -18.66 0.28
N GLU A 591 33.70 -18.32 1.55
CA GLU A 591 34.36 -19.21 2.51
C GLU A 591 33.42 -20.28 3.10
N VAL A 592 32.11 -20.13 2.94
CA VAL A 592 31.15 -21.11 3.44
C VAL A 592 31.16 -22.34 2.52
N GLN A 593 31.81 -23.39 2.99
CA GLN A 593 31.90 -24.65 2.25
C GLN A 593 30.50 -25.27 2.07
N SER A 594 30.30 -25.98 0.97
CA SER A 594 29.05 -26.68 0.65
C SER A 594 27.84 -25.80 0.30
N LEU A 595 27.96 -24.45 0.31
CA LEU A 595 26.95 -23.60 -0.32
C LEU A 595 27.03 -23.72 -1.84
N ARG A 596 25.87 -23.82 -2.50
CA ARG A 596 25.80 -23.79 -3.97
C ARG A 596 26.23 -22.42 -4.50
N LEU A 597 26.82 -22.41 -5.70
CA LEU A 597 27.32 -21.16 -6.34
C LEU A 597 26.23 -20.09 -6.45
N GLU A 598 25.03 -20.49 -6.87
CA GLU A 598 23.88 -19.58 -6.96
C GLU A 598 23.53 -18.97 -5.59
N ALA A 599 23.51 -19.81 -4.53
CA ALA A 599 23.22 -19.32 -3.18
C ALA A 599 24.31 -18.35 -2.69
N LYS A 600 25.59 -18.63 -2.94
CA LYS A 600 26.72 -17.74 -2.61
C LYS A 600 26.54 -16.37 -3.30
N GLN A 601 26.27 -16.36 -4.59
CA GLN A 601 26.07 -15.13 -5.36
C GLN A 601 24.88 -14.31 -4.82
N LYS A 602 23.72 -14.94 -4.62
CA LYS A 602 22.50 -14.27 -4.13
C LYS A 602 22.68 -13.75 -2.70
N LEU A 603 23.27 -14.53 -1.80
CA LEU A 603 23.52 -14.11 -0.42
C LEU A 603 24.54 -12.96 -0.36
N SER A 604 25.60 -13.00 -1.18
CA SER A 604 26.60 -11.93 -1.26
C SER A 604 26.00 -10.62 -1.80
N GLN A 605 25.08 -10.71 -2.77
CA GLN A 605 24.42 -9.56 -3.38
C GLN A 605 23.39 -8.92 -2.42
N ILE A 606 22.55 -9.74 -1.78
CA ILE A 606 21.42 -9.26 -0.98
C ILE A 606 21.85 -8.93 0.44
N ARG A 607 22.85 -9.64 0.98
CA ARG A 607 23.34 -9.45 2.34
C ARG A 607 22.22 -9.53 3.39
N PRO A 608 21.50 -10.67 3.50
CA PRO A 608 20.40 -10.80 4.45
C PRO A 608 20.88 -10.63 5.89
N ALA A 609 20.06 -10.00 6.73
CA ALA A 609 20.36 -9.73 8.13
C ALA A 609 20.09 -10.93 9.05
N SER A 610 19.32 -11.92 8.60
CA SER A 610 18.94 -13.10 9.39
C SER A 610 18.86 -14.36 8.52
N ILE A 611 18.88 -15.51 9.19
CA ILE A 611 18.64 -16.82 8.54
C ILE A 611 17.22 -16.89 7.97
N GLY A 612 16.24 -16.33 8.68
CA GLY A 612 14.87 -16.22 8.17
C GLY A 612 14.81 -15.44 6.86
N GLN A 613 15.45 -14.28 6.79
CA GLN A 613 15.53 -13.49 5.56
C GLN A 613 16.27 -14.25 4.43
N ALA A 614 17.39 -14.89 4.75
CA ALA A 614 18.15 -15.71 3.80
C ALA A 614 17.30 -16.82 3.18
N SER A 615 16.43 -17.47 3.97
CA SER A 615 15.57 -18.58 3.51
C SER A 615 14.50 -18.17 2.50
N ARG A 616 14.20 -16.87 2.38
CA ARG A 616 13.20 -16.33 1.44
C ARG A 616 13.80 -15.83 0.14
N ILE A 617 15.13 -15.81 0.02
CA ILE A 617 15.82 -15.38 -1.19
C ILE A 617 15.64 -16.44 -2.28
N SER A 618 15.14 -16.02 -3.44
CA SER A 618 15.03 -16.91 -4.61
C SER A 618 16.40 -17.43 -5.01
N GLY A 619 16.53 -18.75 -5.18
CA GLY A 619 17.79 -19.41 -5.46
C GLY A 619 18.52 -19.97 -4.22
N VAL A 620 18.08 -19.62 -3.01
CA VAL A 620 18.57 -20.21 -1.75
C VAL A 620 17.62 -21.33 -1.31
N SER A 621 18.14 -22.57 -1.23
CA SER A 621 17.35 -23.75 -0.86
C SER A 621 17.38 -24.03 0.66
N PRO A 622 16.47 -24.87 1.17
CA PRO A 622 16.55 -25.34 2.55
C PRO A 622 17.87 -26.02 2.93
N ALA A 623 18.53 -26.68 1.95
CA ALA A 623 19.85 -27.28 2.15
C ALA A 623 20.93 -26.22 2.36
N ASP A 624 20.90 -25.12 1.58
CA ASP A 624 21.83 -23.99 1.76
C ASP A 624 21.64 -23.32 3.13
N ILE A 625 20.39 -23.20 3.59
CA ILE A 625 20.08 -22.67 4.92
C ILE A 625 20.64 -23.58 6.02
N SER A 626 20.55 -24.88 5.86
CA SER A 626 21.13 -25.84 6.82
C SER A 626 22.66 -25.71 6.89
N VAL A 627 23.31 -25.58 5.74
CA VAL A 627 24.78 -25.34 5.67
C VAL A 627 25.16 -24.02 6.35
N LEU A 628 24.40 -22.96 6.09
CA LEU A 628 24.64 -21.65 6.68
C LEU A 628 24.45 -21.67 8.21
N LEU A 629 23.44 -22.39 8.71
CA LEU A 629 23.20 -22.57 10.14
C LEU A 629 24.40 -23.25 10.82
N VAL A 630 24.87 -24.37 10.25
CA VAL A 630 26.04 -25.10 10.78
C VAL A 630 27.29 -24.22 10.78
N TYR A 631 27.52 -23.46 9.71
CA TYR A 631 28.65 -22.56 9.62
C TYR A 631 28.61 -21.46 10.70
N LEU A 632 27.44 -20.85 10.94
CA LEU A 632 27.27 -19.83 11.96
C LEU A 632 27.37 -20.38 13.40
N GLU A 633 27.01 -21.63 13.62
CA GLU A 633 27.16 -22.30 14.93
C GLU A 633 28.60 -22.75 15.21
N SER A 634 29.43 -22.87 14.16
CA SER A 634 30.85 -23.24 14.28
C SER A 634 31.80 -22.05 14.48
N ARG A 635 31.30 -20.83 14.33
CA ARG A 635 32.02 -19.57 14.53
C ARG A 635 31.78 -19.02 15.93
#